data_6632d72b1ae5e90fc3b713f4e6df51d7
#
_entry.id   6632d72b1ae5e90fc3b713f4e6df51d7
#
_cell.length_a   1.000
_cell.length_b   1.000
_cell.length_c   1.000
_cell.angle_alpha   90.00
_cell.angle_beta   90.00
_cell.angle_gamma   90.00
#
_symmetry.space_group_name_H-M   'P 1'
#
loop_
_entity.id
_entity.type
_entity.pdbx_description
1 polymer ?
#
loop_
_entity_poly.entity_id
_entity_poly.type
_entity_poly.pdbx_seq_one_letter_code
_entity_poly.pdbx_strand_id
1 'polypeptide(L)'
;MQKLKGLLKAAHFGPTLIVTAISFGFGTYYWWEGPAYVIAFGVFTGQLVVGWSNDLYDFDDDLKHQRSKKPLVSGLITKQYLQKWLRFMVPFSFVANLLGPLGIKGGSVYMLGIACGVAYNFYFKFSILSPLPYAIAFAALPSSVAISKDINPPTWMLLGGALFGMAAHFINVIKDMDQDQASGIKGLPQRLGKVKSIAAAVVLIALGIAALVL
;
A
#
# COMPACT_ATOMS: atom_id res chain seq x y z
N MET A 1 8.03 -19.15 -16.08
CA MET A 1 8.52 -18.86 -14.69
C MET A 1 9.16 -17.46 -14.54
N GLN A 2 10.07 -17.01 -15.42
CA GLN A 2 10.74 -15.72 -15.28
C GLN A 2 9.80 -14.51 -15.26
N LYS A 3 8.80 -14.44 -16.16
CA LYS A 3 7.84 -13.34 -16.22
C LYS A 3 6.98 -13.23 -14.96
N LEU A 4 6.55 -14.35 -14.37
CA LEU A 4 5.81 -14.36 -13.11
C LEU A 4 6.68 -13.81 -11.97
N LYS A 5 7.94 -14.25 -11.88
CA LYS A 5 8.91 -13.70 -10.92
C LYS A 5 9.08 -12.19 -11.09
N GLY A 6 9.08 -11.69 -12.33
CA GLY A 6 9.14 -10.27 -12.63
C GLY A 6 7.92 -9.49 -12.12
N LEU A 7 6.70 -10.00 -12.36
CA LEU A 7 5.47 -9.40 -11.86
C LEU A 7 5.42 -9.36 -10.32
N LEU A 8 5.81 -10.46 -9.65
CA LEU A 8 5.86 -10.51 -8.19
C LEU A 8 6.89 -9.53 -7.61
N LYS A 9 8.07 -9.39 -8.24
CA LYS A 9 9.04 -8.38 -7.82
C LYS A 9 8.52 -6.95 -8.00
N ALA A 10 7.88 -6.65 -9.13
CA ALA A 10 7.28 -5.35 -9.41
C ALA A 10 6.13 -5.00 -8.44
N ALA A 11 5.48 -6.00 -7.85
CA ALA A 11 4.43 -5.82 -6.86
C ALA A 11 4.93 -5.49 -5.45
N HIS A 12 6.25 -5.37 -5.24
CA HIS A 12 6.82 -5.26 -3.88
C HIS A 12 6.28 -6.35 -2.94
N PHE A 13 6.52 -7.61 -3.31
CA PHE A 13 5.80 -8.79 -2.81
C PHE A 13 5.74 -8.92 -1.29
N GLY A 14 6.80 -8.51 -0.55
CA GLY A 14 6.81 -8.53 0.92
C GLY A 14 5.69 -7.68 1.54
N PRO A 15 5.68 -6.35 1.33
CA PRO A 15 4.59 -5.48 1.78
C PRO A 15 3.20 -5.94 1.30
N THR A 16 3.09 -6.39 0.05
CA THR A 16 1.84 -6.93 -0.51
C THR A 16 1.30 -8.10 0.31
N LEU A 17 2.16 -9.07 0.68
CA LEU A 17 1.76 -10.21 1.51
C LEU A 17 1.34 -9.80 2.92
N ILE A 18 2.05 -8.84 3.54
CA ILE A 18 1.72 -8.35 4.89
C ILE A 18 0.32 -7.72 4.89
N VAL A 19 0.03 -6.83 3.94
CA VAL A 19 -1.29 -6.18 3.84
C VAL A 19 -2.39 -7.20 3.56
N THR A 20 -2.11 -8.19 2.70
CA THR A 20 -3.03 -9.29 2.39
C THR A 20 -3.31 -10.14 3.64
N ALA A 21 -2.29 -10.49 4.42
CA ALA A 21 -2.45 -11.27 5.66
C ALA A 21 -3.24 -10.50 6.73
N ILE A 22 -2.99 -9.19 6.88
CA ILE A 22 -3.76 -8.32 7.77
C ILE A 22 -5.24 -8.33 7.36
N SER A 23 -5.54 -8.19 6.06
CA SER A 23 -6.92 -8.22 5.56
C SER A 23 -7.60 -9.57 5.79
N PHE A 24 -6.86 -10.68 5.69
CA PHE A 24 -7.36 -12.01 6.05
C PHE A 24 -7.73 -12.08 7.53
N GLY A 25 -6.86 -11.57 8.42
CA GLY A 25 -7.14 -11.53 9.86
C GLY A 25 -8.39 -10.73 10.20
N PHE A 26 -8.59 -9.55 9.62
CA PHE A 26 -9.84 -8.80 9.79
C PHE A 26 -11.03 -9.52 9.15
N GLY A 27 -10.82 -10.18 8.01
CA GLY A 27 -11.82 -11.00 7.35
C GLY A 27 -12.33 -12.14 8.24
N THR A 28 -11.43 -12.88 8.88
CA THR A 28 -11.80 -13.97 9.82
C THR A 28 -12.48 -13.44 11.09
N TYR A 29 -12.08 -12.27 11.56
CA TYR A 29 -12.68 -11.63 12.75
C TYR A 29 -14.13 -11.19 12.52
N TYR A 30 -14.43 -10.54 11.39
CA TYR A 30 -15.76 -9.97 11.10
C TYR A 30 -16.69 -10.92 10.34
N TRP A 31 -16.11 -11.85 9.60
CA TRP A 31 -16.83 -12.85 8.82
C TRP A 31 -16.50 -14.26 9.34
N TRP A 32 -15.91 -15.05 8.49
CA TRP A 32 -15.34 -16.40 8.74
C TRP A 32 -14.36 -16.70 7.60
N GLU A 33 -13.70 -17.85 7.63
CA GLU A 33 -12.57 -18.14 6.72
C GLU A 33 -12.92 -18.04 5.23
N GLY A 34 -14.11 -18.48 4.82
CA GLY A 34 -14.53 -18.47 3.40
C GLY A 34 -14.48 -17.08 2.79
N PRO A 35 -15.31 -16.11 3.26
CA PRO A 35 -15.24 -14.72 2.80
C PRO A 35 -13.87 -14.07 3.06
N ALA A 36 -13.15 -14.44 4.14
CA ALA A 36 -11.83 -13.89 4.45
C ALA A 36 -10.81 -14.19 3.34
N TYR A 37 -10.81 -15.40 2.75
CA TYR A 37 -9.97 -15.71 1.60
C TYR A 37 -10.31 -14.84 0.39
N VAL A 38 -11.60 -14.60 0.12
CA VAL A 38 -12.02 -13.77 -1.00
C VAL A 38 -11.64 -12.30 -0.77
N ILE A 39 -11.81 -11.78 0.46
CA ILE A 39 -11.36 -10.43 0.85
C ILE A 39 -9.85 -10.31 0.66
N ALA A 40 -9.08 -11.26 1.21
CA ALA A 40 -7.62 -11.25 1.09
C ALA A 40 -7.18 -11.29 -0.39
N PHE A 41 -7.83 -12.10 -1.23
CA PHE A 41 -7.57 -12.12 -2.66
C PHE A 41 -7.89 -10.78 -3.33
N GLY A 42 -9.04 -10.17 -3.03
CA GLY A 42 -9.39 -8.84 -3.53
C GLY A 42 -8.35 -7.79 -3.11
N VAL A 43 -7.95 -7.79 -1.83
CA VAL A 43 -6.91 -6.90 -1.31
C VAL A 43 -5.57 -7.15 -2.01
N PHE A 44 -5.17 -8.40 -2.20
CA PHE A 44 -3.97 -8.75 -2.95
C PHE A 44 -3.96 -8.13 -4.35
N THR A 45 -5.07 -8.22 -5.08
CA THR A 45 -5.17 -7.62 -6.43
C THR A 45 -4.99 -6.09 -6.41
N GLY A 46 -5.55 -5.41 -5.40
CA GLY A 46 -5.35 -3.97 -5.19
C GLY A 46 -3.89 -3.61 -4.89
N GLN A 47 -3.20 -4.42 -4.08
CA GLN A 47 -1.77 -4.22 -3.81
C GLN A 47 -0.91 -4.42 -5.06
N LEU A 48 -1.28 -5.34 -5.98
CA LEU A 48 -0.62 -5.47 -7.27
C LEU A 48 -0.76 -4.18 -8.10
N VAL A 49 -1.93 -3.54 -8.10
CA VAL A 49 -2.15 -2.25 -8.78
C VAL A 49 -1.23 -1.18 -8.24
N VAL A 50 -1.13 -1.03 -6.92
CA VAL A 50 -0.25 -0.03 -6.28
C VAL A 50 1.22 -0.28 -6.61
N GLY A 51 1.70 -1.53 -6.45
CA GLY A 51 3.10 -1.88 -6.69
C GLY A 51 3.50 -1.73 -8.16
N TRP A 52 2.66 -2.24 -9.08
CA TRP A 52 2.94 -2.14 -10.52
C TRP A 52 2.88 -0.72 -11.05
N SER A 53 1.97 0.13 -10.52
CA SER A 53 1.94 1.55 -10.87
C SER A 53 3.20 2.27 -10.40
N ASN A 54 3.73 1.92 -9.21
CA ASN A 54 4.99 2.46 -8.71
C ASN A 54 6.16 2.12 -9.64
N ASP A 55 6.38 0.83 -9.94
CA ASP A 55 7.50 0.39 -10.78
C ASP A 55 7.42 0.97 -12.21
N LEU A 56 6.20 1.17 -12.76
CA LEU A 56 6.02 1.81 -14.06
C LEU A 56 6.34 3.30 -14.02
N TYR A 57 5.94 3.99 -12.96
CA TYR A 57 6.19 5.41 -12.79
C TYR A 57 7.68 5.70 -12.58
N ASP A 58 8.33 4.88 -11.74
CA ASP A 58 9.73 5.08 -11.38
C ASP A 58 10.72 4.56 -12.45
N PHE A 59 10.25 3.88 -13.51
CA PHE A 59 11.10 3.19 -14.47
C PHE A 59 12.23 4.05 -15.06
N ASP A 60 11.92 5.26 -15.51
CA ASP A 60 12.90 6.11 -16.17
C ASP A 60 13.96 6.62 -15.18
N ASP A 61 13.57 6.89 -13.92
CA ASP A 61 14.49 7.24 -12.82
C ASP A 61 15.32 6.03 -12.38
N ASP A 62 14.69 4.87 -12.22
CA ASP A 62 15.36 3.61 -11.88
C ASP A 62 16.41 3.22 -12.93
N LEU A 63 16.10 3.45 -14.21
CA LEU A 63 17.02 3.21 -15.32
C LEU A 63 18.22 4.17 -15.28
N LYS A 64 17.96 5.47 -15.07
CA LYS A 64 18.99 6.50 -14.92
C LYS A 64 19.98 6.18 -13.80
N HIS A 65 19.47 5.68 -12.68
CA HIS A 65 20.29 5.33 -11.51
C HIS A 65 20.76 3.87 -11.51
N GLN A 66 20.59 3.13 -12.64
CA GLN A 66 21.05 1.75 -12.83
C GLN A 66 20.61 0.79 -11.71
N ARG A 67 19.36 0.91 -11.23
CA ARG A 67 18.80 0.07 -10.17
C ARG A 67 18.51 -1.36 -10.66
N SER A 68 19.58 -2.12 -10.89
CA SER A 68 19.54 -3.46 -11.51
C SER A 68 18.68 -4.50 -10.77
N LYS A 69 18.35 -4.26 -9.49
CA LYS A 69 17.42 -5.13 -8.73
C LYS A 69 15.97 -4.97 -9.16
N LYS A 70 15.61 -3.86 -9.82
CA LYS A 70 14.26 -3.60 -10.32
C LYS A 70 13.95 -4.46 -11.55
N PRO A 71 12.76 -5.09 -11.63
CA PRO A 71 12.45 -6.06 -12.69
C PRO A 71 12.38 -5.46 -14.08
N LEU A 72 12.01 -4.19 -14.22
CA LEU A 72 12.00 -3.46 -15.48
C LEU A 72 13.41 -3.09 -15.95
N VAL A 73 14.26 -2.64 -15.02
CA VAL A 73 15.67 -2.27 -15.33
C VAL A 73 16.51 -3.50 -15.68
N SER A 74 16.31 -4.61 -14.95
CA SER A 74 17.02 -5.87 -15.23
C SER A 74 16.54 -6.60 -16.48
N GLY A 75 15.49 -6.10 -17.17
CA GLY A 75 14.91 -6.77 -18.34
C GLY A 75 14.14 -8.07 -18.02
N LEU A 76 13.88 -8.37 -16.74
CA LEU A 76 13.12 -9.56 -16.34
C LEU A 76 11.68 -9.54 -16.91
N ILE A 77 11.10 -8.34 -17.01
CA ILE A 77 9.86 -8.04 -17.72
C ILE A 77 9.99 -6.70 -18.46
N THR A 78 9.21 -6.53 -19.52
CA THR A 78 9.17 -5.26 -20.29
C THR A 78 8.11 -4.31 -19.73
N LYS A 79 8.30 -3.00 -19.98
CA LYS A 79 7.32 -1.94 -19.62
C LYS A 79 5.94 -2.25 -20.21
N GLN A 80 5.89 -2.66 -21.48
CA GLN A 80 4.64 -3.03 -22.19
C GLN A 80 3.95 -4.24 -21.56
N TYR A 81 4.73 -5.24 -21.11
CA TYR A 81 4.18 -6.42 -20.45
C TYR A 81 3.54 -6.05 -19.10
N LEU A 82 4.23 -5.23 -18.29
CA LEU A 82 3.68 -4.75 -17.02
C LEU A 82 2.45 -3.87 -17.21
N GLN A 83 2.47 -2.96 -18.20
CA GLN A 83 1.31 -2.13 -18.55
C GLN A 83 0.09 -2.96 -18.96
N LYS A 84 0.29 -4.03 -19.75
CA LYS A 84 -0.80 -4.94 -20.14
C LYS A 84 -1.46 -5.56 -18.90
N TRP A 85 -0.65 -6.07 -17.97
CA TRP A 85 -1.16 -6.67 -16.75
C TRP A 85 -1.82 -5.64 -15.82
N LEU A 86 -1.27 -4.44 -15.71
CA LEU A 86 -1.88 -3.37 -14.93
C LEU A 86 -3.25 -2.96 -15.48
N ARG A 87 -3.37 -2.80 -16.81
CA ARG A 87 -4.66 -2.48 -17.45
C ARG A 87 -5.74 -3.55 -17.20
N PHE A 88 -5.35 -4.81 -17.11
CA PHE A 88 -6.26 -5.89 -16.72
C PHE A 88 -6.57 -5.88 -15.23
N MET A 89 -5.55 -5.69 -14.40
CA MET A 89 -5.67 -5.79 -12.93
C MET A 89 -6.50 -4.67 -12.32
N VAL A 90 -6.44 -3.46 -12.88
CA VAL A 90 -7.24 -2.33 -12.38
C VAL A 90 -8.75 -2.65 -12.38
N PRO A 91 -9.41 -2.93 -13.52
CA PRO A 91 -10.84 -3.27 -13.51
C PRO A 91 -11.12 -4.56 -12.75
N PHE A 92 -10.23 -5.55 -12.82
CA PHE A 92 -10.39 -6.80 -12.06
C PHE A 92 -10.42 -6.56 -10.56
N SER A 93 -9.50 -5.71 -10.03
CA SER A 93 -9.48 -5.35 -8.61
C SER A 93 -10.75 -4.59 -8.19
N PHE A 94 -11.28 -3.71 -9.04
CA PHE A 94 -12.57 -3.06 -8.79
C PHE A 94 -13.69 -4.10 -8.65
N VAL A 95 -13.83 -4.99 -9.63
CA VAL A 95 -14.86 -6.05 -9.61
C VAL A 95 -14.70 -6.94 -8.37
N ALA A 96 -13.48 -7.42 -8.08
CA ALA A 96 -13.23 -8.33 -6.98
C ALA A 96 -13.58 -7.70 -5.60
N ASN A 97 -13.31 -6.41 -5.42
CA ASN A 97 -13.53 -5.74 -4.15
C ASN A 97 -14.95 -5.18 -4.00
N LEU A 98 -15.61 -4.74 -5.08
CA LEU A 98 -16.97 -4.19 -5.01
C LEU A 98 -18.06 -5.26 -5.07
N LEU A 99 -17.82 -6.36 -5.79
CA LEU A 99 -18.79 -7.47 -5.95
C LEU A 99 -18.45 -8.67 -5.07
N GLY A 100 -17.31 -8.65 -4.38
CA GLY A 100 -16.93 -9.65 -3.38
C GLY A 100 -17.56 -9.38 -2.00
N PRO A 101 -17.12 -10.06 -0.93
CA PRO A 101 -17.68 -9.92 0.42
C PRO A 101 -17.58 -8.50 1.01
N LEU A 102 -16.65 -7.65 0.55
CA LEU A 102 -16.61 -6.25 0.97
C LEU A 102 -17.85 -5.47 0.53
N GLY A 103 -18.48 -5.89 -0.56
CA GLY A 103 -19.64 -5.20 -1.12
C GLY A 103 -19.32 -3.77 -1.59
N ILE A 104 -20.34 -3.05 -2.05
CA ILE A 104 -20.14 -1.68 -2.56
C ILE A 104 -19.64 -0.74 -1.46
N LYS A 105 -20.18 -0.80 -0.25
CA LYS A 105 -19.79 0.10 0.86
C LYS A 105 -18.34 -0.14 1.29
N GLY A 106 -18.01 -1.34 1.75
CA GLY A 106 -16.67 -1.68 2.21
C GLY A 106 -15.64 -1.64 1.08
N GLY A 107 -16.01 -2.17 -0.10
CA GLY A 107 -15.17 -2.15 -1.29
C GLY A 107 -14.80 -0.73 -1.73
N SER A 108 -15.74 0.22 -1.71
CA SER A 108 -15.44 1.63 -2.03
C SER A 108 -14.45 2.26 -1.04
N VAL A 109 -14.56 1.94 0.25
CA VAL A 109 -13.60 2.41 1.27
C VAL A 109 -12.21 1.82 1.01
N TYR A 110 -12.14 0.52 0.69
CA TYR A 110 -10.86 -0.10 0.33
C TYR A 110 -10.27 0.50 -0.95
N MET A 111 -11.09 0.75 -1.98
CA MET A 111 -10.63 1.36 -3.23
C MET A 111 -10.12 2.79 -3.03
N LEU A 112 -10.67 3.55 -2.06
CA LEU A 112 -10.08 4.83 -1.64
C LEU A 112 -8.64 4.64 -1.13
N GLY A 113 -8.38 3.61 -0.33
CA GLY A 113 -7.03 3.26 0.12
C GLY A 113 -6.08 2.96 -1.04
N ILE A 114 -6.53 2.19 -2.05
CA ILE A 114 -5.77 1.92 -3.27
C ILE A 114 -5.50 3.20 -4.06
N ALA A 115 -6.50 4.06 -4.22
CA ALA A 115 -6.34 5.35 -4.89
C ALA A 115 -5.30 6.24 -4.17
N CYS A 116 -5.30 6.25 -2.83
CA CYS A 116 -4.27 6.93 -2.04
C CYS A 116 -2.87 6.35 -2.29
N GLY A 117 -2.72 5.01 -2.33
CA GLY A 117 -1.44 4.36 -2.66
C GLY A 117 -0.92 4.71 -4.05
N VAL A 118 -1.82 4.74 -5.06
CA VAL A 118 -1.48 5.17 -6.41
C VAL A 118 -1.13 6.67 -6.44
N ALA A 119 -1.93 7.53 -5.78
CA ALA A 119 -1.67 8.96 -5.71
C ALA A 119 -0.35 9.27 -4.99
N TYR A 120 0.04 8.46 -3.98
CA TYR A 120 1.35 8.56 -3.37
C TYR A 120 2.46 8.43 -4.41
N ASN A 121 2.39 7.43 -5.28
CA ASN A 121 3.41 7.17 -6.29
C ASN A 121 3.60 8.34 -7.26
N PHE A 122 2.51 9.05 -7.61
CA PHE A 122 2.55 10.11 -8.62
C PHE A 122 2.79 11.52 -8.04
N TYR A 123 2.29 11.78 -6.80
CA TYR A 123 2.25 13.16 -6.27
C TYR A 123 2.81 13.27 -4.86
N PHE A 124 2.30 12.47 -3.92
CA PHE A 124 2.53 12.73 -2.50
C PHE A 124 3.96 12.43 -2.05
N LYS A 125 4.67 11.50 -2.69
CA LYS A 125 6.06 11.19 -2.36
C LYS A 125 7.02 12.38 -2.52
N PHE A 126 6.62 13.40 -3.28
CA PHE A 126 7.39 14.63 -3.46
C PHE A 126 6.98 15.75 -2.50
N SER A 127 5.99 15.54 -1.65
CA SER A 127 5.32 16.53 -0.81
C SER A 127 5.53 16.27 0.67
N ILE A 128 5.40 17.35 1.49
CA ILE A 128 5.31 17.23 2.96
C ILE A 128 4.11 16.39 3.41
N LEU A 129 3.09 16.24 2.57
CA LEU A 129 1.92 15.42 2.82
C LEU A 129 2.15 13.94 2.51
N SER A 130 3.39 13.51 2.26
CA SER A 130 3.71 12.11 1.91
C SER A 130 3.21 11.06 2.93
N PRO A 131 3.04 11.32 4.25
CA PRO A 131 2.46 10.34 5.17
C PRO A 131 0.94 10.20 5.05
N LEU A 132 0.23 11.20 4.50
CA LEU A 132 -1.24 11.24 4.47
C LEU A 132 -1.87 10.07 3.68
N PRO A 133 -1.41 9.71 2.47
CA PRO A 133 -1.94 8.55 1.75
C PRO A 133 -1.80 7.24 2.53
N TYR A 134 -0.71 7.06 3.27
CA TYR A 134 -0.52 5.89 4.13
C TYR A 134 -1.49 5.90 5.31
N ALA A 135 -1.70 7.05 5.95
CA ALA A 135 -2.68 7.20 7.03
C ALA A 135 -4.07 6.77 6.55
N ILE A 136 -4.52 7.28 5.40
CA ILE A 136 -5.84 6.97 4.84
C ILE A 136 -5.92 5.49 4.44
N ALA A 137 -4.92 4.96 3.73
CA ALA A 137 -4.95 3.59 3.25
C ALA A 137 -4.97 2.56 4.40
N PHE A 138 -4.19 2.79 5.46
CA PHE A 138 -4.13 1.91 6.62
C PHE A 138 -5.38 1.99 7.51
N ALA A 139 -6.02 3.16 7.60
CA ALA A 139 -7.32 3.30 8.26
C ALA A 139 -8.43 2.66 7.42
N ALA A 140 -8.39 2.82 6.10
CA ALA A 140 -9.40 2.30 5.18
C ALA A 140 -9.46 0.77 5.15
N LEU A 141 -8.31 0.09 5.23
CA LEU A 141 -8.24 -1.37 5.11
C LEU A 141 -9.10 -2.09 6.18
N PRO A 142 -8.85 -1.95 7.49
CA PRO A 142 -9.68 -2.60 8.50
C PRO A 142 -11.11 -2.07 8.50
N SER A 143 -11.29 -0.77 8.30
CA SER A 143 -12.61 -0.14 8.24
C SER A 143 -13.48 -0.69 7.12
N SER A 144 -12.89 -1.02 5.95
CA SER A 144 -13.61 -1.60 4.82
C SER A 144 -14.26 -2.94 5.19
N VAL A 145 -13.57 -3.75 5.99
CA VAL A 145 -14.10 -5.05 6.44
C VAL A 145 -15.21 -4.88 7.48
N ALA A 146 -15.07 -3.95 8.44
CA ALA A 146 -16.13 -3.65 9.40
C ALA A 146 -17.38 -3.12 8.69
N ILE A 147 -17.22 -2.14 7.78
CA ILE A 147 -18.31 -1.54 7.00
C ILE A 147 -19.02 -2.58 6.13
N SER A 148 -18.33 -3.60 5.62
CA SER A 148 -18.94 -4.69 4.84
C SER A 148 -19.95 -5.52 5.66
N LYS A 149 -19.92 -5.41 6.97
CA LYS A 149 -20.86 -6.01 7.94
C LYS A 149 -21.85 -5.00 8.52
N ASP A 150 -21.96 -3.81 7.91
CA ASP A 150 -22.75 -2.67 8.41
C ASP A 150 -22.35 -2.26 9.85
N ILE A 151 -21.09 -2.52 10.24
CA ILE A 151 -20.52 -2.13 11.52
C ILE A 151 -19.76 -0.80 11.34
N ASN A 152 -20.08 0.19 12.18
CA ASN A 152 -19.30 1.42 12.22
C ASN A 152 -17.88 1.12 12.70
N PRO A 153 -16.82 1.50 11.95
CA PRO A 153 -15.47 1.28 12.38
C PRO A 153 -15.20 1.95 13.74
N PRO A 154 -14.71 1.21 14.74
CA PRO A 154 -14.35 1.80 16.01
C PRO A 154 -13.19 2.79 15.87
N THR A 155 -13.07 3.73 16.82
CA THR A 155 -12.06 4.80 16.79
C THR A 155 -10.64 4.27 16.61
N TRP A 156 -10.31 3.15 17.24
CA TRP A 156 -8.99 2.54 17.12
C TRP A 156 -8.64 2.09 15.68
N MET A 157 -9.63 1.67 14.88
CA MET A 157 -9.38 1.33 13.46
C MET A 157 -9.01 2.56 12.65
N LEU A 158 -9.71 3.66 12.88
CA LEU A 158 -9.48 4.90 12.16
C LEU A 158 -8.20 5.58 12.61
N LEU A 159 -8.11 5.86 13.92
CA LEU A 159 -6.97 6.58 14.48
C LEU A 159 -5.72 5.70 14.55
N GLY A 160 -5.83 4.49 15.10
CA GLY A 160 -4.72 3.56 15.18
C GLY A 160 -4.21 3.14 13.79
N GLY A 161 -5.13 2.82 12.86
CA GLY A 161 -4.78 2.54 11.47
C GLY A 161 -4.03 3.70 10.82
N ALA A 162 -4.50 4.94 10.97
CA ALA A 162 -3.83 6.12 10.43
C ALA A 162 -2.43 6.32 11.02
N LEU A 163 -2.28 6.19 12.34
CA LEU A 163 -0.99 6.34 13.04
C LEU A 163 0.01 5.26 12.63
N PHE A 164 -0.42 3.98 12.57
CA PHE A 164 0.42 2.89 12.07
C PHE A 164 0.77 3.05 10.60
N GLY A 165 -0.15 3.55 9.77
CA GLY A 165 0.11 3.86 8.37
C GLY A 165 1.19 4.93 8.21
N MET A 166 1.10 6.04 8.95
CA MET A 166 2.15 7.06 8.95
C MET A 166 3.49 6.49 9.44
N ALA A 167 3.50 5.71 10.51
CA ALA A 167 4.72 5.06 11.01
C ALA A 167 5.34 4.14 9.94
N ALA A 168 4.53 3.32 9.27
CA ALA A 168 4.97 2.43 8.20
C ALA A 168 5.58 3.23 7.03
N HIS A 169 5.02 4.39 6.69
CA HIS A 169 5.60 5.28 5.69
C HIS A 169 7.00 5.74 6.09
N PHE A 170 7.17 6.26 7.32
CA PHE A 170 8.50 6.68 7.81
C PHE A 170 9.51 5.53 7.77
N ILE A 171 9.14 4.35 8.27
CA ILE A 171 10.01 3.15 8.28
C ILE A 171 10.41 2.74 6.86
N ASN A 172 9.48 2.79 5.92
CA ASN A 172 9.72 2.42 4.54
C ASN A 172 10.75 3.35 3.88
N VAL A 173 10.57 4.66 4.08
CA VAL A 173 11.45 5.70 3.49
C VAL A 173 12.86 5.66 4.08
N ILE A 174 13.02 5.35 5.38
CA ILE A 174 14.35 5.30 6.01
C ILE A 174 15.30 4.33 5.32
N LYS A 175 14.80 3.23 4.76
CA LYS A 175 15.61 2.21 4.08
C LYS A 175 16.23 2.73 2.80
N ASP A 176 15.49 3.58 2.08
CA ASP A 176 15.83 4.01 0.73
C ASP A 176 16.13 5.51 0.66
N MET A 177 16.31 6.19 1.84
CA MET A 177 16.39 7.65 1.96
C MET A 177 17.46 8.27 1.07
N ASP A 178 18.66 7.68 1.01
CA ASP A 178 19.76 8.22 0.20
C ASP A 178 19.44 8.11 -1.31
N GLN A 179 18.81 7.00 -1.71
CA GLN A 179 18.39 6.78 -3.10
C GLN A 179 17.25 7.73 -3.48
N ASP A 180 16.28 7.91 -2.58
CA ASP A 180 15.16 8.82 -2.76
C ASP A 180 15.62 10.27 -2.92
N GLN A 181 16.58 10.70 -2.10
CA GLN A 181 17.17 12.05 -2.20
C GLN A 181 17.90 12.24 -3.53
N ALA A 182 18.66 11.24 -3.99
CA ALA A 182 19.32 11.28 -5.30
C ALA A 182 18.33 11.38 -6.47
N SER A 183 17.12 10.81 -6.32
CA SER A 183 16.01 10.89 -7.28
C SER A 183 15.17 12.16 -7.13
N GLY A 184 15.55 13.10 -6.26
CA GLY A 184 14.82 14.35 -6.02
C GLY A 184 13.50 14.20 -5.27
N ILE A 185 13.26 13.05 -4.62
CA ILE A 185 12.11 12.83 -3.76
C ILE A 185 12.26 13.67 -2.49
N LYS A 186 11.25 14.49 -2.20
CA LYS A 186 11.26 15.46 -1.10
C LYS A 186 10.03 15.32 -0.19
N GLY A 187 9.68 14.09 0.15
CA GLY A 187 8.64 13.78 1.13
C GLY A 187 9.01 14.26 2.54
N LEU A 188 8.07 14.19 3.45
CA LEU A 188 8.31 14.64 4.84
C LEU A 188 9.50 13.92 5.49
N PRO A 189 9.66 12.58 5.41
CA PRO A 189 10.81 11.90 6.02
C PRO A 189 12.15 12.38 5.45
N GLN A 190 12.26 12.58 4.11
CA GLN A 190 13.50 13.06 3.48
C GLN A 190 13.86 14.48 3.93
N ARG A 191 12.87 15.34 4.22
CA ARG A 191 13.07 16.70 4.75
C ARG A 191 13.49 16.70 6.21
N LEU A 192 12.97 15.78 7.01
CA LEU A 192 13.32 15.65 8.44
C LEU A 192 14.70 15.00 8.64
N GLY A 193 15.13 14.16 7.70
CA GLY A 193 16.33 13.34 7.81
C GLY A 193 16.12 12.11 8.68
N LYS A 194 17.10 11.21 8.65
CA LYS A 194 16.99 9.85 9.20
C LYS A 194 16.65 9.81 10.69
N VAL A 195 17.36 10.58 11.50
CA VAL A 195 17.19 10.55 12.98
C VAL A 195 15.78 11.00 13.39
N LYS A 196 15.32 12.15 12.86
CA LYS A 196 13.98 12.67 13.18
C LYS A 196 12.90 11.77 12.64
N SER A 197 13.12 11.10 11.48
CA SER A 197 12.18 10.15 10.90
C SER A 197 12.04 8.89 11.77
N ILE A 198 13.13 8.38 12.34
CA ILE A 198 13.09 7.28 13.31
C ILE A 198 12.28 7.70 14.55
N ALA A 199 12.59 8.86 15.13
CA ALA A 199 11.86 9.37 16.29
C ALA A 199 10.35 9.53 15.99
N ALA A 200 9.99 10.09 14.83
CA ALA A 200 8.61 10.23 14.41
C ALA A 200 7.92 8.86 14.29
N ALA A 201 8.57 7.87 13.69
CA ALA A 201 8.01 6.52 13.57
C ALA A 201 7.74 5.88 14.95
N VAL A 202 8.69 6.01 15.90
CA VAL A 202 8.54 5.50 17.27
C VAL A 202 7.36 6.17 17.99
N VAL A 203 7.26 7.50 17.92
CA VAL A 203 6.14 8.26 18.52
C VAL A 203 4.81 7.84 17.90
N LEU A 204 4.74 7.73 16.58
CA LEU A 204 3.51 7.31 15.88
C LEU A 204 3.09 5.88 16.26
N ILE A 205 4.04 4.95 16.42
CA ILE A 205 3.75 3.60 16.91
C ILE A 205 3.21 3.65 18.33
N ALA A 206 3.86 4.41 19.24
CA ALA A 206 3.40 4.52 20.61
C ALA A 206 1.99 5.10 20.71
N LEU A 207 1.70 6.17 19.95
CA LEU A 207 0.36 6.74 19.85
C LEU A 207 -0.65 5.76 19.21
N GLY A 208 -0.23 4.99 18.19
CA GLY A 208 -1.06 3.95 17.58
C GLY A 208 -1.43 2.85 18.57
N ILE A 209 -0.49 2.41 19.40
CA ILE A 209 -0.75 1.44 20.48
C ILE A 209 -1.71 2.05 21.51
N ALA A 210 -1.50 3.30 21.93
CA ALA A 210 -2.41 3.98 22.85
C ALA A 210 -3.83 4.10 22.26
N ALA A 211 -3.97 4.28 20.96
CA ALA A 211 -5.26 4.34 20.30
C ALA A 211 -6.05 3.00 20.31
N LEU A 212 -5.38 1.87 20.54
CA LEU A 212 -6.06 0.56 20.60
C LEU A 212 -6.94 0.39 21.85
N VAL A 213 -6.77 1.25 22.86
CA VAL A 213 -7.56 1.22 24.11
C VAL A 213 -8.69 2.27 24.12
N LEU A 214 -8.87 3.01 23.01
CA LEU A 214 -9.96 3.97 22.80
C LEU A 214 -11.15 3.31 22.08
#